data_7eb632463ae2b99812247c2679bb8f22
#
_entry.id   7eb632463ae2b99812247c2679bb8f22
#
_cell.length_a   1.000
_cell.length_b   1.000
_cell.length_c   1.000
_cell.angle_alpha   90.00
_cell.angle_beta   90.00
_cell.angle_gamma   90.00
#
_symmetry.space_group_name_H-M   'P 1'
#
loop_
_entity.id
_entity.type
_entity.pdbx_description
1 polymer ?
#
loop_
_entity_poly.entity_id
_entity_poly.type
_entity_poly.pdbx_seq_one_letter_code
_entity_poly.pdbx_strand_id
1 'polypeptide(L)'
;TVLPLTKFGLMQITRQRVRPVAVEEVSDVCPTCNGSGKIEPTVLLDKKIENQISFLTHDRGHKYIKLVVSPYVASFLKQGLWSLRRRWQWKYKVRLHVVADQSLGIVEVHYHDRKDNDLINK
;
A
#
# COMPACT_ATOMS: atom_id res chain seq x y z
N THR A 1 -21.03 30.05 -36.92
CA THR A 1 -22.04 30.81 -37.65
C THR A 1 -21.71 32.29 -37.49
N VAL A 2 -21.66 33.00 -38.62
CA VAL A 2 -21.46 34.45 -38.65
C VAL A 2 -22.84 35.09 -38.86
N LEU A 3 -23.22 35.98 -37.97
CA LEU A 3 -24.47 36.72 -38.07
C LEU A 3 -24.26 38.02 -38.86
N PRO A 4 -25.31 38.55 -39.55
CA PRO A 4 -25.20 39.77 -40.28
C PRO A 4 -24.85 40.98 -39.38
N LEU A 5 -24.22 42.00 -39.97
CA LEU A 5 -23.84 43.20 -39.25
C LEU A 5 -25.10 43.90 -38.69
N THR A 6 -25.02 44.31 -37.44
CA THR A 6 -26.06 45.11 -36.82
C THR A 6 -26.05 46.55 -37.35
N LYS A 7 -27.17 47.29 -37.18
CA LYS A 7 -27.26 48.71 -37.56
C LYS A 7 -26.20 49.61 -36.90
N PHE A 8 -25.56 49.14 -35.82
CA PHE A 8 -24.50 49.83 -35.08
C PHE A 8 -23.08 49.41 -35.52
N GLY A 9 -22.96 48.62 -36.61
CA GLY A 9 -21.67 48.16 -37.11
C GLY A 9 -21.00 47.06 -36.28
N LEU A 10 -21.75 46.37 -35.41
CA LEU A 10 -21.25 45.26 -34.60
C LEU A 10 -21.48 43.92 -35.31
N MET A 11 -20.47 43.10 -35.35
CA MET A 11 -20.51 41.73 -35.87
C MET A 11 -20.39 40.71 -34.71
N GLN A 12 -21.37 39.83 -34.63
CA GLN A 12 -21.38 38.75 -33.67
C GLN A 12 -20.84 37.45 -34.32
N ILE A 13 -19.81 36.89 -33.75
CA ILE A 13 -19.24 35.60 -34.16
C ILE A 13 -19.45 34.61 -33.03
N THR A 14 -20.13 33.49 -33.32
CA THR A 14 -20.30 32.39 -32.39
C THR A 14 -19.44 31.22 -32.82
N ARG A 15 -18.66 30.69 -31.89
CA ARG A 15 -17.84 29.48 -32.09
C ARG A 15 -18.37 28.36 -31.21
N GLN A 16 -18.83 27.29 -31.84
CA GLN A 16 -19.23 26.09 -31.12
C GLN A 16 -18.12 25.03 -31.20
N ARG A 17 -17.76 24.44 -30.08
CA ARG A 17 -16.81 23.32 -30.05
C ARG A 17 -17.56 22.04 -30.42
N VAL A 18 -17.22 21.44 -31.55
CA VAL A 18 -17.91 20.25 -32.11
C VAL A 18 -17.27 18.94 -31.63
N ARG A 19 -16.01 18.98 -31.17
CA ARG A 19 -15.32 17.78 -30.69
C ARG A 19 -15.36 17.73 -29.17
N PRO A 20 -15.74 16.59 -28.59
CA PRO A 20 -15.57 16.39 -27.15
C PRO A 20 -14.09 16.53 -26.78
N VAL A 21 -13.82 16.98 -25.58
CA VAL A 21 -12.45 17.01 -25.04
C VAL A 21 -12.00 15.56 -24.95
N ALA A 22 -10.95 15.20 -25.66
CA ALA A 22 -10.27 13.93 -25.41
C ALA A 22 -9.65 14.03 -24.01
N VAL A 23 -10.27 13.42 -23.04
CA VAL A 23 -9.69 13.23 -21.71
C VAL A 23 -8.94 11.90 -21.81
N GLU A 24 -7.64 11.96 -21.98
CA GLU A 24 -6.80 10.80 -21.72
C GLU A 24 -6.75 10.63 -20.21
N GLU A 25 -7.53 9.67 -19.70
CA GLU A 25 -7.40 9.23 -18.31
C GLU A 25 -6.13 8.38 -18.21
N VAL A 26 -5.02 9.03 -17.88
CA VAL A 26 -3.80 8.34 -17.47
C VAL A 26 -3.98 8.00 -15.99
N SER A 27 -4.46 6.81 -15.73
CA SER A 27 -4.61 6.29 -14.36
C SER A 27 -3.73 5.08 -14.17
N ASP A 28 -2.81 5.16 -13.23
CA ASP A 28 -2.05 4.00 -12.76
C ASP A 28 -2.84 3.27 -11.67
N VAL A 29 -2.64 1.95 -11.62
CA VAL A 29 -3.27 1.14 -10.57
C VAL A 29 -2.69 1.56 -9.21
N CYS A 30 -3.57 1.95 -8.29
CA CYS A 30 -3.15 2.35 -6.95
C CYS A 30 -2.41 1.21 -6.25
N PRO A 31 -1.13 1.36 -5.85
CA PRO A 31 -0.36 0.29 -5.22
C PRO A 31 -0.90 -0.12 -3.84
N THR A 32 -1.74 0.72 -3.23
CA THR A 32 -2.32 0.45 -1.90
C THR A 32 -3.54 -0.46 -1.96
N CYS A 33 -4.39 -0.34 -2.97
CA CYS A 33 -5.63 -1.10 -3.08
C CYS A 33 -5.72 -1.96 -4.36
N ASN A 34 -4.69 -1.94 -5.22
CA ASN A 34 -4.65 -2.65 -6.51
C ASN A 34 -5.92 -2.47 -7.35
N GLY A 35 -6.46 -1.25 -7.34
CA GLY A 35 -7.66 -0.88 -8.09
C GLY A 35 -9.00 -1.24 -7.43
N SER A 36 -9.00 -1.91 -6.28
CA SER A 36 -10.25 -2.31 -5.60
C SER A 36 -11.01 -1.14 -4.93
N GLY A 37 -10.34 0.00 -4.72
CA GLY A 37 -10.88 1.16 -3.98
C GLY A 37 -11.14 0.88 -2.48
N LYS A 38 -10.84 -0.33 -2.01
CA LYS A 38 -11.02 -0.76 -0.62
C LYS A 38 -9.67 -1.08 0.00
N ILE A 39 -9.44 -0.64 1.22
CA ILE A 39 -8.24 -0.93 2.01
C ILE A 39 -8.70 -1.67 3.25
N GLU A 40 -8.03 -2.77 3.60
CA GLU A 40 -8.27 -3.45 4.88
C GLU A 40 -7.96 -2.50 6.05
N PRO A 41 -8.73 -2.52 7.15
CA PRO A 41 -8.47 -1.68 8.30
C PRO A 41 -7.06 -1.93 8.86
N THR A 42 -6.21 -0.92 8.83
CA THR A 42 -4.84 -0.99 9.38
C THR A 42 -4.81 -1.19 10.89
N VAL A 43 -5.94 -0.91 11.57
CA VAL A 43 -6.11 -1.04 13.03
C VAL A 43 -5.88 -2.47 13.54
N LEU A 44 -6.07 -3.48 12.68
CA LEU A 44 -5.87 -4.89 13.04
C LEU A 44 -4.58 -5.48 12.47
N LEU A 45 -3.76 -4.68 11.79
CA LEU A 45 -2.54 -5.16 11.14
C LEU A 45 -1.52 -5.68 12.14
N ASP A 46 -1.38 -5.02 13.29
CA ASP A 46 -0.51 -5.46 14.38
C ASP A 46 -0.91 -6.84 14.91
N LYS A 47 -2.21 -7.07 15.12
CA LYS A 47 -2.73 -8.37 15.56
C LYS A 47 -2.59 -9.44 14.48
N LYS A 48 -2.81 -9.10 13.23
CA LYS A 48 -2.63 -10.02 12.10
C LYS A 48 -1.16 -10.48 12.02
N ILE A 49 -0.21 -9.55 12.12
CA ILE A 49 1.21 -9.85 12.15
C ILE A 49 1.58 -10.69 13.38
N GLU A 50 1.09 -10.33 14.57
CA GLU A 50 1.34 -11.07 15.80
C GLU A 50 0.84 -12.51 15.72
N ASN A 51 -0.37 -12.73 15.22
CA ASN A 51 -0.94 -14.08 15.03
C ASN A 51 -0.10 -14.93 14.08
N GLN A 52 0.36 -14.34 12.96
CA GLN A 52 1.22 -15.04 12.01
C GLN A 52 2.58 -15.40 12.62
N ILE A 53 3.20 -14.49 13.38
CA ILE A 53 4.44 -14.77 14.10
C ILE A 53 4.24 -15.91 15.10
N SER A 54 3.12 -15.89 15.84
CA SER A 54 2.76 -16.96 16.77
C SER A 54 2.64 -18.30 16.05
N PHE A 55 1.91 -18.37 14.95
CA PHE A 55 1.74 -19.56 14.13
C PHE A 55 3.08 -20.08 13.62
N LEU A 56 3.91 -19.23 13.00
CA LEU A 56 5.20 -19.61 12.47
C LEU A 56 6.17 -20.11 13.55
N THR A 57 6.05 -19.60 14.78
CA THR A 57 6.94 -19.96 15.88
C THR A 57 6.46 -21.21 16.61
N HIS A 58 5.15 -21.31 16.94
CA HIS A 58 4.61 -22.43 17.70
C HIS A 58 4.33 -23.66 16.83
N ASP A 59 3.70 -23.49 15.68
CA ASP A 59 3.28 -24.62 14.86
C ASP A 59 4.36 -25.08 13.88
N ARG A 60 5.17 -24.15 13.36
CA ARG A 60 6.25 -24.46 12.40
C ARG A 60 7.66 -24.43 12.99
N GLY A 61 7.82 -23.98 14.24
CA GLY A 61 9.08 -24.01 14.98
C GLY A 61 10.18 -23.05 14.47
N HIS A 62 9.81 -22.02 13.69
CA HIS A 62 10.79 -21.07 13.16
C HIS A 62 11.33 -20.14 14.26
N LYS A 63 12.65 -20.11 14.42
CA LYS A 63 13.35 -19.22 15.38
C LYS A 63 13.82 -17.91 14.76
N TYR A 64 13.73 -17.77 13.43
CA TYR A 64 14.10 -16.58 12.67
C TYR A 64 13.02 -16.26 11.65
N ILE A 65 12.54 -15.04 11.65
CA ILE A 65 11.52 -14.56 10.72
C ILE A 65 11.98 -13.19 10.18
N LYS A 66 12.11 -13.09 8.85
CA LYS A 66 12.32 -11.83 8.14
C LYS A 66 10.96 -11.32 7.69
N LEU A 67 10.58 -10.16 8.19
CA LEU A 67 9.32 -9.49 7.90
C LEU A 67 9.59 -8.41 6.86
N VAL A 68 9.02 -8.56 5.66
CA VAL A 68 9.11 -7.55 4.61
C VAL A 68 7.78 -6.80 4.57
N VAL A 69 7.84 -5.50 4.77
CA VAL A 69 6.66 -4.62 4.93
C VAL A 69 6.91 -3.27 4.28
N SER A 70 5.85 -2.50 4.05
CA SER A 70 5.98 -1.12 3.57
C SER A 70 6.82 -0.26 4.54
N PRO A 71 7.49 0.80 4.05
CA PRO A 71 8.33 1.69 4.89
C PRO A 71 7.56 2.30 6.05
N TYR A 72 6.28 2.60 5.86
CA TYR A 72 5.40 3.13 6.89
C TYR A 72 5.24 2.14 8.05
N VAL A 73 4.89 0.88 7.74
CA VAL A 73 4.73 -0.18 8.74
C VAL A 73 6.07 -0.52 9.40
N ALA A 74 7.17 -0.55 8.63
CA ALA A 74 8.50 -0.79 9.18
C ALA A 74 8.89 0.25 10.23
N SER A 75 8.60 1.54 9.96
CA SER A 75 8.81 2.63 10.91
C SER A 75 7.97 2.45 12.17
N PHE A 76 6.69 2.14 12.01
CA PHE A 76 5.76 1.89 13.12
C PHE A 76 6.24 0.72 14.01
N LEU A 77 6.66 -0.39 13.42
CA LEU A 77 7.13 -1.57 14.14
C LEU A 77 8.47 -1.34 14.87
N LYS A 78 9.30 -0.42 14.37
CA LYS A 78 10.61 -0.08 14.96
C LYS A 78 10.54 1.09 15.95
N GLN A 79 9.45 1.83 15.98
CA GLN A 79 9.31 3.06 16.76
C GLN A 79 9.37 2.78 18.27
N GLY A 80 10.18 3.56 18.96
CA GLY A 80 10.29 3.59 20.42
C GLY A 80 11.19 2.52 21.05
N LEU A 81 11.55 2.76 22.31
CA LEU A 81 12.36 1.85 23.14
C LEU A 81 11.67 0.50 23.40
N TRP A 82 10.33 0.51 23.50
CA TRP A 82 9.45 -0.65 23.66
C TRP A 82 8.76 -1.01 22.35
N SER A 83 9.51 -1.01 21.24
CA SER A 83 8.95 -1.29 19.91
C SER A 83 8.21 -2.62 19.89
N LEU A 84 7.12 -2.68 19.09
CA LEU A 84 6.34 -3.90 18.88
C LEU A 84 7.24 -5.08 18.49
N ARG A 85 8.24 -4.82 17.65
CA ARG A 85 9.26 -5.80 17.27
C ARG A 85 9.95 -6.42 18.47
N ARG A 86 10.43 -5.61 19.44
CA ARG A 86 11.11 -6.12 20.65
C ARG A 86 10.16 -6.91 21.53
N ARG A 87 8.92 -6.41 21.71
CA ARG A 87 7.88 -7.09 22.49
C ARG A 87 7.61 -8.49 21.94
N TRP A 88 7.45 -8.63 20.63
CA TRP A 88 7.22 -9.92 19.99
C TRP A 88 8.45 -10.83 20.03
N GLN A 89 9.66 -10.28 19.85
CA GLN A 89 10.89 -11.07 20.00
C GLN A 89 11.01 -11.69 21.40
N TRP A 90 10.67 -10.94 22.43
CA TRP A 90 10.69 -11.41 23.81
C TRP A 90 9.58 -12.42 24.09
N LYS A 91 8.36 -12.12 23.66
CA LYS A 91 7.17 -12.96 23.89
C LYS A 91 7.30 -14.33 23.21
N TYR A 92 7.75 -14.36 21.97
CA TYR A 92 7.82 -15.59 21.16
C TYR A 92 9.22 -16.19 21.05
N LYS A 93 10.22 -15.61 21.72
CA LYS A 93 11.63 -16.02 21.67
C LYS A 93 12.16 -16.21 20.24
N VAL A 94 11.72 -15.36 19.32
CA VAL A 94 12.02 -15.39 17.88
C VAL A 94 12.89 -14.20 17.49
N ARG A 95 13.81 -14.38 16.55
CA ARG A 95 14.58 -13.28 15.97
C ARG A 95 13.79 -12.69 14.81
N LEU A 96 13.24 -11.47 15.01
CA LEU A 96 12.51 -10.71 13.99
C LEU A 96 13.44 -9.72 13.31
N HIS A 97 13.56 -9.84 11.99
CA HIS A 97 14.26 -8.87 11.15
C HIS A 97 13.24 -8.14 10.27
N VAL A 98 13.08 -6.83 10.45
CA VAL A 98 12.11 -6.02 9.69
C VAL A 98 12.83 -5.29 8.57
N VAL A 99 12.45 -5.57 7.34
CA VAL A 99 12.93 -4.93 6.11
C VAL A 99 11.83 -4.10 5.51
N ALA A 100 12.16 -2.89 5.07
CA ALA A 100 11.23 -2.02 4.38
C ALA A 100 11.36 -2.23 2.86
N ASP A 101 10.23 -2.41 2.18
CA ASP A 101 10.14 -2.48 0.73
C ASP A 101 9.11 -1.46 0.24
N GLN A 102 9.51 -0.60 -0.69
CA GLN A 102 8.67 0.46 -1.24
C GLN A 102 7.64 -0.05 -2.25
N SER A 103 7.85 -1.23 -2.80
CA SER A 103 6.94 -1.84 -3.77
C SER A 103 5.66 -2.41 -3.13
N LEU A 104 5.68 -2.61 -1.79
CA LEU A 104 4.58 -3.21 -1.07
C LEU A 104 3.52 -2.20 -0.64
N GLY A 105 2.25 -2.59 -0.75
CA GLY A 105 1.13 -1.86 -0.19
C GLY A 105 1.17 -1.78 1.34
N ILE A 106 0.40 -0.83 1.92
CA ILE A 106 0.43 -0.56 3.37
C ILE A 106 0.04 -1.80 4.20
N VAL A 107 -0.85 -2.63 3.69
CA VAL A 107 -1.40 -3.80 4.40
C VAL A 107 -0.69 -5.10 4.05
N GLU A 108 0.19 -5.03 3.05
CA GLU A 108 0.89 -6.20 2.52
C GLU A 108 2.11 -6.54 3.36
N VAL A 109 2.21 -7.82 3.76
CA VAL A 109 3.25 -8.32 4.66
C VAL A 109 3.73 -9.67 4.15
N HIS A 110 5.02 -9.79 3.90
CA HIS A 110 5.65 -11.05 3.52
C HIS A 110 6.56 -11.56 4.63
N TYR A 111 6.58 -12.89 4.79
CA TYR A 111 7.32 -13.58 5.84
C TYR A 111 8.32 -14.53 5.21
N HIS A 112 9.59 -14.28 5.43
CA HIS A 112 10.67 -15.08 4.87
C HIS A 112 11.54 -15.71 5.95
N ASP A 113 12.14 -16.84 5.61
CA ASP A 113 13.17 -17.47 6.41
C ASP A 113 14.54 -16.78 6.17
N ARG A 114 15.56 -17.21 6.90
CA ARG A 114 16.94 -16.73 6.75
C ARG A 114 17.50 -16.90 5.33
N LYS A 115 16.95 -17.85 4.56
CA LYS A 115 17.33 -18.13 3.17
C LYS A 115 16.43 -17.43 2.15
N ASP A 116 15.64 -16.44 2.58
CA ASP A 116 14.67 -15.71 1.75
C ASP A 116 13.55 -16.59 1.13
N ASN A 117 13.30 -17.77 1.68
CA ASN A 117 12.15 -18.57 1.30
C ASN A 117 10.88 -18.01 1.96
N ASP A 118 9.80 -17.91 1.19
CA ASP A 118 8.49 -17.51 1.72
C ASP A 118 7.96 -18.59 2.68
N LEU A 119 7.54 -18.14 3.88
CA LEU A 119 7.06 -19.03 4.94
C LEU A 119 5.55 -19.30 4.87
N ILE A 120 4.79 -18.50 4.12
CA ILE A 120 3.32 -18.60 4.07
C ILE A 120 2.85 -19.30 2.80
N ASN A 121 3.47 -19.02 1.64
CA ASN A 121 3.06 -19.57 0.34
C ASN A 121 3.72 -20.91 0.00
N LYS A 122 3.80 -21.82 0.96
CA LYS A 122 4.31 -23.16 0.72
C LYS A 122 3.25 -24.22 0.93
#